data_45b1e70fa34477466d2f6400909422f7
#
_entry.id   45b1e70fa34477466d2f6400909422f7
#
_cell.length_a   1.000
_cell.length_b   1.000
_cell.length_c   1.000
_cell.angle_alpha   90.00
_cell.angle_beta   90.00
_cell.angle_gamma   90.00
#
_symmetry.space_group_name_H-M   'P 1'
#
loop_
_entity.id
_entity.type
_entity.pdbx_description
1 polymer ?
#
loop_
_entity_poly.entity_id
_entity_poly.type
_entity_poly.pdbx_seq_one_letter_code
_entity_poly.pdbx_strand_id
1 'polypeptide(L)'
;MKVLVTGASGFVGRHLVPRLIIEGYDVSYSDSSNYELLGGTAYDYKNDTLSYDYIIHLAVKTAAGGYCQEHPGEQFLINSHINSYILNEWKDRFPNAKMITFGSSCSYDKNSIKIENNYLKGDVEPGYEVYGNIKRNLLIGLQAMKKEYNMNYSFLIPSVLYGPEYNLADRHFIFDLIRKIVNAKNGGPEVVLWGDGSQTRELIFIEDAIYFILEAMVWDLEVVNLSSGVEYSIHDYAQTICDIVGYDSSNINYDITKFVGSKSKNLVNTFLNDYKFTPIKEGLKKTIDYYENSISSSK
;
A
#
# COMPACT_ATOMS: atom_id res chain seq x y z
N MET A 1 12.60 -16.08 15.57
CA MET A 1 11.98 -16.41 14.26
C MET A 1 12.64 -15.54 13.20
N LYS A 2 12.87 -16.10 12.02
CA LYS A 2 13.54 -15.43 10.89
C LYS A 2 12.54 -14.94 9.86
N VAL A 3 12.69 -13.70 9.41
CA VAL A 3 11.78 -13.05 8.47
C VAL A 3 12.56 -12.52 7.26
N LEU A 4 12.11 -12.87 6.06
CA LEU A 4 12.58 -12.24 4.83
C LEU A 4 11.59 -11.15 4.41
N VAL A 5 12.07 -9.91 4.24
CA VAL A 5 11.26 -8.79 3.75
C VAL A 5 11.77 -8.36 2.38
N THR A 6 10.92 -8.43 1.34
CA THR A 6 11.24 -7.85 0.03
C THR A 6 10.57 -6.48 -0.11
N GLY A 7 11.22 -5.54 -0.79
CA GLY A 7 10.71 -4.17 -0.91
C GLY A 7 10.90 -3.33 0.35
N ALA A 8 11.95 -3.60 1.11
CA ALA A 8 12.24 -2.95 2.39
C ALA A 8 12.41 -1.43 2.28
N SER A 9 12.89 -0.91 1.15
CA SER A 9 13.03 0.53 0.90
C SER A 9 11.72 1.24 0.50
N GLY A 10 10.66 0.48 0.25
CA GLY A 10 9.33 1.02 -0.03
C GLY A 10 8.66 1.64 1.19
N PHE A 11 7.52 2.32 0.99
CA PHE A 11 6.80 3.00 2.06
C PHE A 11 6.47 2.07 3.24
N VAL A 12 5.85 0.91 2.97
CA VAL A 12 5.52 -0.08 4.01
C VAL A 12 6.78 -0.70 4.61
N GLY A 13 7.77 -1.03 3.77
CA GLY A 13 9.01 -1.70 4.21
C GLY A 13 9.81 -0.88 5.20
N ARG A 14 9.90 0.44 5.01
CA ARG A 14 10.62 1.35 5.93
C ARG A 14 10.02 1.40 7.33
N HIS A 15 8.71 1.22 7.45
CA HIS A 15 8.05 1.11 8.76
C HIS A 15 8.12 -0.31 9.32
N LEU A 16 8.00 -1.33 8.46
CA LEU A 16 7.92 -2.72 8.89
C LEU A 16 9.26 -3.23 9.42
N VAL A 17 10.36 -3.01 8.69
CA VAL A 17 11.67 -3.58 9.05
C VAL A 17 12.13 -3.15 10.45
N PRO A 18 12.11 -1.85 10.82
CA PRO A 18 12.46 -1.44 12.19
C PRO A 18 11.54 -2.05 13.24
N ARG A 19 10.23 -2.17 12.92
CA ARG A 19 9.27 -2.75 13.85
C ARG A 19 9.54 -4.23 14.10
N LEU A 20 9.82 -5.02 13.07
CA LEU A 20 10.18 -6.44 13.21
C LEU A 20 11.43 -6.61 14.07
N ILE A 21 12.46 -5.77 13.90
CA ILE A 21 13.68 -5.79 14.69
C ILE A 21 13.38 -5.50 16.17
N ILE A 22 12.54 -4.50 16.45
CA ILE A 22 12.10 -4.16 17.83
C ILE A 22 11.33 -5.32 18.48
N GLU A 23 10.51 -6.03 17.71
CA GLU A 23 9.77 -7.22 18.18
C GLU A 23 10.68 -8.46 18.32
N GLY A 24 11.97 -8.35 18.04
CA GLY A 24 12.97 -9.41 18.25
C GLY A 24 13.04 -10.46 17.14
N TYR A 25 12.56 -10.15 15.94
CA TYR A 25 12.75 -11.00 14.77
C TYR A 25 14.17 -10.83 14.19
N ASP A 26 14.72 -11.92 13.66
CA ASP A 26 15.93 -11.91 12.85
C ASP A 26 15.51 -11.60 11.41
N VAL A 27 15.83 -10.39 10.94
CA VAL A 27 15.29 -9.84 9.69
C VAL A 27 16.35 -9.78 8.61
N SER A 28 16.13 -10.55 7.54
CA SER A 28 16.81 -10.35 6.26
C SER A 28 15.92 -9.53 5.34
N TYR A 29 16.48 -8.57 4.61
CA TYR A 29 15.68 -7.76 3.70
C TYR A 29 16.38 -7.46 2.39
N SER A 30 15.57 -7.24 1.37
CA SER A 30 16.03 -6.80 0.06
C SER A 30 15.30 -5.53 -0.37
N ASP A 31 16.00 -4.67 -1.06
CA ASP A 31 15.50 -3.43 -1.62
C ASP A 31 16.12 -3.17 -3.02
N SER A 32 15.70 -2.11 -3.68
CA SER A 32 16.19 -1.78 -5.03
C SER A 32 17.68 -1.40 -5.09
N SER A 33 18.35 -1.24 -3.96
CA SER A 33 19.76 -0.88 -3.91
C SER A 33 20.69 -2.08 -3.74
N ASN A 34 20.21 -3.16 -3.11
CA ASN A 34 20.96 -4.41 -2.96
C ASN A 34 20.33 -5.60 -3.74
N TYR A 35 19.55 -5.51 -4.87
CA TYR A 35 18.62 -6.30 -5.29
C TYR A 35 18.26 -6.52 -6.58
N GLU A 36 18.01 -7.49 -6.79
CA GLU A 36 17.87 -8.04 -8.06
C GLU A 36 16.75 -9.02 -8.21
N LEU A 37 15.50 -8.67 -7.78
CA LEU A 37 14.28 -9.26 -8.26
C LEU A 37 14.04 -8.98 -9.76
N LEU A 38 14.98 -8.31 -10.42
CA LEU A 38 14.94 -7.95 -11.83
C LEU A 38 16.03 -8.64 -12.68
N GLY A 39 16.70 -9.66 -12.15
CA GLY A 39 17.58 -10.51 -12.94
C GLY A 39 19.07 -10.20 -12.90
N GLY A 40 19.50 -9.47 -11.92
CA GLY A 40 20.92 -9.39 -11.60
C GLY A 40 21.22 -10.19 -10.33
N THR A 41 22.49 -10.29 -9.93
CA THR A 41 22.97 -11.13 -8.83
C THR A 41 22.84 -10.44 -7.49
N ALA A 42 21.63 -10.32 -6.97
CA ALA A 42 21.43 -9.80 -5.66
C ALA A 42 21.35 -10.85 -4.67
N TYR A 43 21.47 -10.54 -3.52
CA TYR A 43 21.47 -11.42 -2.38
C TYR A 43 21.81 -12.85 -2.78
N ASP A 44 23.05 -13.27 -2.59
CA ASP A 44 23.50 -14.60 -3.00
C ASP A 44 22.78 -15.67 -2.15
N TYR A 45 21.49 -15.85 -2.40
CA TYR A 45 20.69 -16.91 -1.80
C TYR A 45 21.29 -18.30 -2.06
N LYS A 46 22.15 -18.43 -3.06
CA LYS A 46 22.70 -19.73 -3.46
C LYS A 46 23.64 -20.32 -2.41
N ASN A 47 24.27 -19.47 -1.60
CA ASN A 47 25.16 -19.90 -0.53
C ASN A 47 24.54 -19.79 0.86
N ASP A 48 23.31 -19.29 0.98
CA ASP A 48 22.68 -19.12 2.27
C ASP A 48 21.90 -20.38 2.66
N THR A 49 22.33 -21.02 3.74
CA THR A 49 21.62 -22.16 4.37
C THR A 49 20.46 -21.68 5.27
N LEU A 50 20.11 -20.41 5.20
CA LEU A 50 19.06 -19.83 6.02
C LEU A 50 17.70 -20.45 5.69
N SER A 51 16.94 -20.79 6.72
CA SER A 51 15.50 -21.03 6.64
C SER A 51 14.78 -19.83 7.19
N TYR A 52 13.67 -19.45 6.57
CA TYR A 52 12.79 -18.40 7.07
C TYR A 52 11.49 -19.01 7.62
N ASP A 53 10.99 -18.42 8.71
CA ASP A 53 9.68 -18.73 9.23
C ASP A 53 8.59 -17.95 8.46
N TYR A 54 8.95 -16.75 8.00
CA TYR A 54 8.05 -15.85 7.27
C TYR A 54 8.74 -15.18 6.09
N ILE A 55 7.98 -14.98 5.01
CA ILE A 55 8.35 -14.13 3.89
C ILE A 55 7.30 -13.02 3.79
N ILE A 56 7.72 -11.77 3.95
CA ILE A 56 6.83 -10.61 3.77
C ILE A 56 7.18 -9.96 2.44
N HIS A 57 6.35 -10.24 1.42
CA HIS A 57 6.60 -9.81 0.05
C HIS A 57 5.89 -8.48 -0.25
N LEU A 58 6.66 -7.37 -0.19
CA LEU A 58 6.19 -6.00 -0.46
C LEU A 58 6.73 -5.43 -1.77
N ALA A 59 7.70 -6.11 -2.41
CA ALA A 59 8.30 -5.63 -3.65
C ALA A 59 7.28 -5.53 -4.78
N VAL A 60 7.14 -4.33 -5.33
CA VAL A 60 6.25 -4.04 -6.45
C VAL A 60 6.73 -2.79 -7.18
N LYS A 61 6.66 -2.78 -8.51
CA LYS A 61 6.85 -1.57 -9.30
C LYS A 61 5.50 -0.88 -9.46
N THR A 62 5.33 0.23 -8.75
CA THR A 62 4.11 1.05 -8.84
C THR A 62 4.45 2.49 -8.54
N ALA A 63 3.60 3.40 -8.99
CA ALA A 63 3.62 4.80 -8.64
C ALA A 63 2.20 5.37 -8.72
N ALA A 64 1.98 6.49 -8.04
CA ALA A 64 0.72 7.22 -8.09
C ALA A 64 0.58 8.09 -9.36
N GLY A 65 -0.58 8.70 -9.53
CA GLY A 65 -0.91 9.49 -10.71
C GLY A 65 -1.25 8.63 -11.91
N GLY A 66 -0.87 9.05 -13.09
CA GLY A 66 -1.15 8.36 -14.36
C GLY A 66 -0.26 7.15 -14.65
N TYR A 67 0.67 6.77 -13.77
CA TYR A 67 1.68 5.75 -14.06
C TYR A 67 1.09 4.42 -14.53
N CYS A 68 0.00 3.96 -13.93
CA CYS A 68 -0.66 2.71 -14.34
C CYS A 68 -1.19 2.76 -15.77
N GLN A 69 -1.65 3.92 -16.23
CA GLN A 69 -2.15 4.14 -17.58
C GLN A 69 -1.02 4.41 -18.58
N GLU A 70 0.04 5.09 -18.15
CA GLU A 70 1.14 5.53 -19.01
C GLU A 70 2.18 4.44 -19.23
N HIS A 71 2.35 3.51 -18.27
CA HIS A 71 3.37 2.47 -18.31
C HIS A 71 2.83 1.05 -18.08
N PRO A 72 1.73 0.62 -18.76
CA PRO A 72 1.12 -0.69 -18.51
C PRO A 72 2.05 -1.86 -18.88
N GLY A 73 2.81 -1.74 -19.97
CA GLY A 73 3.75 -2.78 -20.41
C GLY A 73 4.90 -2.98 -19.43
N GLU A 74 5.51 -1.89 -18.95
CA GLU A 74 6.57 -1.94 -17.94
C GLU A 74 6.06 -2.58 -16.64
N GLN A 75 4.88 -2.14 -16.18
CA GLN A 75 4.26 -2.73 -14.99
C GLN A 75 4.02 -4.23 -15.13
N PHE A 76 3.50 -4.66 -16.29
CA PHE A 76 3.24 -6.06 -16.54
C PHE A 76 4.53 -6.89 -16.45
N LEU A 77 5.55 -6.52 -17.21
CA LEU A 77 6.80 -7.27 -17.29
C LEU A 77 7.50 -7.34 -15.94
N ILE A 78 7.69 -6.21 -15.28
CA ILE A 78 8.44 -6.13 -14.03
C ILE A 78 7.70 -6.88 -12.91
N ASN A 79 6.41 -6.59 -12.70
CA ASN A 79 5.70 -7.20 -11.57
C ASN A 79 5.40 -8.69 -11.77
N SER A 80 5.16 -9.12 -13.02
CA SER A 80 5.01 -10.56 -13.31
C SER A 80 6.30 -11.31 -13.02
N HIS A 81 7.46 -10.72 -13.38
CA HIS A 81 8.75 -11.31 -13.07
C HIS A 81 9.00 -11.38 -11.56
N ILE A 82 8.81 -10.27 -10.84
CA ILE A 82 8.97 -10.19 -9.38
C ILE A 82 8.11 -11.27 -8.69
N ASN A 83 6.82 -11.34 -9.03
CA ASN A 83 5.90 -12.29 -8.42
C ASN A 83 6.28 -13.75 -8.72
N SER A 84 6.60 -14.06 -9.97
CA SER A 84 7.00 -15.42 -10.36
C SER A 84 8.30 -15.84 -9.70
N TYR A 85 9.26 -14.94 -9.59
CA TYR A 85 10.54 -15.20 -8.95
C TYR A 85 10.36 -15.53 -7.46
N ILE A 86 9.63 -14.70 -6.70
CA ILE A 86 9.45 -14.95 -5.26
C ILE A 86 8.63 -16.21 -4.98
N LEU A 87 7.63 -16.52 -5.80
CA LEU A 87 6.86 -17.76 -5.66
C LEU A 87 7.73 -19.00 -5.90
N ASN A 88 8.67 -18.92 -6.86
CA ASN A 88 9.62 -19.98 -7.12
C ASN A 88 10.63 -20.16 -5.99
N GLU A 89 11.25 -19.07 -5.50
CA GLU A 89 12.12 -19.10 -4.32
C GLU A 89 11.41 -19.66 -3.08
N TRP A 90 10.16 -19.25 -2.86
CA TRP A 90 9.34 -19.74 -1.76
C TRP A 90 9.14 -21.25 -1.84
N LYS A 91 8.77 -21.78 -3.02
CA LYS A 91 8.58 -23.21 -3.23
C LYS A 91 9.87 -24.00 -3.08
N ASP A 92 10.97 -23.56 -3.72
CA ASP A 92 12.18 -24.37 -3.84
C ASP A 92 13.08 -24.28 -2.60
N ARG A 93 13.06 -23.14 -1.91
CA ARG A 93 14.01 -22.88 -0.81
C ARG A 93 13.38 -22.70 0.55
N PHE A 94 12.17 -22.18 0.61
CA PHE A 94 11.51 -21.82 1.87
C PHE A 94 10.09 -22.39 1.99
N PRO A 95 9.87 -23.68 1.67
CA PRO A 95 8.53 -24.26 1.58
C PRO A 95 7.73 -24.24 2.89
N ASN A 96 8.40 -24.13 4.03
CA ASN A 96 7.79 -24.07 5.34
C ASN A 96 7.48 -22.64 5.83
N ALA A 97 8.00 -21.62 5.14
CA ALA A 97 7.74 -20.25 5.49
C ALA A 97 6.29 -19.88 5.18
N LYS A 98 5.63 -19.09 6.05
CA LYS A 98 4.36 -18.46 5.69
C LYS A 98 4.61 -17.20 4.89
N MET A 99 3.94 -17.05 3.74
CA MET A 99 4.05 -15.84 2.92
C MET A 99 2.96 -14.83 3.28
N ILE A 100 3.35 -13.60 3.54
CA ILE A 100 2.46 -12.45 3.70
C ILE A 100 2.70 -11.47 2.55
N THR A 101 1.66 -11.06 1.85
CA THR A 101 1.80 -10.08 0.76
C THR A 101 0.54 -9.25 0.55
N PHE A 102 0.64 -8.22 -0.30
CA PHE A 102 -0.44 -7.28 -0.54
C PHE A 102 -1.11 -7.44 -1.91
N GLY A 103 -2.44 -7.44 -1.87
CA GLY A 103 -3.31 -7.14 -2.99
C GLY A 103 -3.44 -5.64 -3.26
N SER A 104 -4.55 -5.27 -3.87
CA SER A 104 -4.92 -3.87 -4.10
C SER A 104 -6.44 -3.72 -4.19
N SER A 105 -6.98 -2.65 -3.60
CA SER A 105 -8.39 -2.29 -3.75
C SER A 105 -8.79 -2.01 -5.21
N CYS A 106 -7.83 -1.60 -6.07
CA CYS A 106 -8.04 -1.39 -7.49
C CYS A 106 -8.27 -2.68 -8.28
N SER A 107 -8.01 -3.85 -7.68
CA SER A 107 -8.25 -5.14 -8.32
C SER A 107 -9.70 -5.60 -8.26
N TYR A 108 -10.53 -4.98 -7.42
CA TYR A 108 -11.96 -5.27 -7.40
C TYR A 108 -12.69 -4.74 -8.63
N ASP A 109 -13.76 -5.41 -9.01
CA ASP A 109 -14.72 -4.86 -9.95
C ASP A 109 -15.36 -3.60 -9.36
N LYS A 110 -15.40 -2.52 -10.15
CA LYS A 110 -15.94 -1.23 -9.70
C LYS A 110 -17.42 -1.27 -9.31
N ASN A 111 -18.18 -2.21 -9.87
CA ASN A 111 -19.62 -2.36 -9.65
C ASN A 111 -19.98 -3.40 -8.59
N SER A 112 -18.98 -4.13 -8.06
CA SER A 112 -19.20 -5.16 -7.06
C SER A 112 -19.04 -4.64 -5.63
N ILE A 113 -19.66 -5.34 -4.68
CA ILE A 113 -19.33 -5.20 -3.27
C ILE A 113 -17.90 -5.72 -3.09
N LYS A 114 -17.02 -4.86 -2.55
CA LYS A 114 -15.59 -5.16 -2.39
C LYS A 114 -15.35 -5.97 -1.10
N ILE A 115 -15.85 -7.20 -1.11
CA ILE A 115 -15.63 -8.24 -0.09
C ILE A 115 -14.65 -9.29 -0.64
N GLU A 116 -13.87 -9.92 0.21
CA GLU A 116 -12.76 -10.82 -0.16
C GLU A 116 -13.17 -11.87 -1.18
N ASN A 117 -14.34 -12.49 -1.04
CA ASN A 117 -14.88 -13.50 -1.97
C ASN A 117 -15.18 -12.97 -3.39
N ASN A 118 -15.15 -11.66 -3.58
CA ASN A 118 -15.35 -11.02 -4.89
C ASN A 118 -14.05 -10.54 -5.53
N TYR A 119 -12.90 -10.70 -4.88
CA TYR A 119 -11.63 -10.14 -5.35
C TYR A 119 -11.22 -10.63 -6.75
N LEU A 120 -11.49 -11.90 -7.07
CA LEU A 120 -11.18 -12.50 -8.38
C LEU A 120 -12.35 -12.44 -9.37
N LYS A 121 -13.47 -11.77 -9.04
CA LYS A 121 -14.66 -11.70 -9.90
C LYS A 121 -14.74 -10.38 -10.63
N GLY A 122 -15.44 -10.42 -11.79
CA GLY A 122 -15.71 -9.26 -12.63
C GLY A 122 -14.47 -8.60 -13.22
N ASP A 123 -14.68 -7.43 -13.80
CA ASP A 123 -13.62 -6.67 -14.45
C ASP A 123 -12.89 -5.77 -13.45
N VAL A 124 -11.57 -5.69 -13.57
CA VAL A 124 -10.74 -4.76 -12.80
C VAL A 124 -11.16 -3.31 -13.10
N GLU A 125 -11.01 -2.42 -12.12
CA GLU A 125 -11.32 -0.99 -12.28
C GLU A 125 -10.61 -0.40 -13.53
N PRO A 126 -11.36 0.32 -14.40
CA PRO A 126 -10.80 0.95 -15.60
C PRO A 126 -9.59 1.82 -15.30
N GLY A 127 -8.55 1.68 -16.14
CA GLY A 127 -7.26 2.36 -15.96
C GLY A 127 -6.28 1.64 -15.03
N TYR A 128 -6.72 0.55 -14.39
CA TYR A 128 -5.87 -0.30 -13.52
C TYR A 128 -5.82 -1.76 -13.98
N GLU A 129 -6.28 -2.05 -15.22
CA GLU A 129 -6.47 -3.42 -15.72
C GLU A 129 -5.20 -4.26 -15.59
N VAL A 130 -4.06 -3.71 -15.97
CA VAL A 130 -2.77 -4.41 -15.89
C VAL A 130 -2.37 -4.62 -14.43
N TYR A 131 -2.30 -3.55 -13.64
CA TYR A 131 -1.89 -3.61 -12.24
C TYR A 131 -2.81 -4.50 -11.40
N GLY A 132 -4.11 -4.31 -11.54
CA GLY A 132 -5.10 -5.08 -10.80
C GLY A 132 -5.08 -6.58 -11.15
N ASN A 133 -4.92 -6.93 -12.43
CA ASN A 133 -4.80 -8.34 -12.83
C ASN A 133 -3.49 -8.97 -12.39
N ILE A 134 -2.37 -8.23 -12.32
CA ILE A 134 -1.12 -8.71 -11.74
C ILE A 134 -1.32 -9.07 -10.26
N LYS A 135 -2.04 -8.25 -9.50
CA LYS A 135 -2.35 -8.53 -8.10
C LYS A 135 -3.32 -9.73 -7.94
N ARG A 136 -4.30 -9.88 -8.86
CA ARG A 136 -5.14 -11.09 -8.92
C ARG A 136 -4.32 -12.33 -9.24
N ASN A 137 -3.40 -12.27 -10.20
CA ASN A 137 -2.53 -13.37 -10.58
C ASN A 137 -1.62 -13.80 -9.41
N LEU A 138 -1.13 -12.86 -8.60
CA LEU A 138 -0.39 -13.20 -7.39
C LEU A 138 -1.25 -14.04 -6.42
N LEU A 139 -2.49 -13.63 -6.16
CA LEU A 139 -3.40 -14.42 -5.32
C LEU A 139 -3.68 -15.81 -5.90
N ILE A 140 -3.91 -15.90 -7.22
CA ILE A 140 -4.09 -17.19 -7.90
C ILE A 140 -2.84 -18.07 -7.71
N GLY A 141 -1.64 -17.49 -7.82
CA GLY A 141 -0.38 -18.19 -7.57
C GLY A 141 -0.29 -18.73 -6.14
N LEU A 142 -0.62 -17.90 -5.13
CA LEU A 142 -0.63 -18.32 -3.72
C LEU A 142 -1.62 -19.46 -3.46
N GLN A 143 -2.82 -19.38 -4.04
CA GLN A 143 -3.83 -20.44 -3.96
C GLN A 143 -3.34 -21.75 -4.60
N ALA A 144 -2.65 -21.67 -5.74
CA ALA A 144 -2.05 -22.81 -6.41
C ALA A 144 -0.95 -23.45 -5.55
N MET A 145 -0.05 -22.65 -4.95
CA MET A 145 1.00 -23.13 -4.05
C MET A 145 0.41 -23.82 -2.81
N LYS A 146 -0.64 -23.25 -2.23
CA LYS A 146 -1.34 -23.90 -1.11
C LYS A 146 -1.96 -25.22 -1.53
N LYS A 147 -2.65 -25.26 -2.66
CA LYS A 147 -3.35 -26.47 -3.14
C LYS A 147 -2.39 -27.62 -3.49
N GLU A 148 -1.26 -27.30 -4.13
CA GLU A 148 -0.32 -28.32 -4.64
C GLU A 148 0.74 -28.72 -3.63
N TYR A 149 1.27 -27.74 -2.87
CA TYR A 149 2.41 -27.93 -1.97
C TYR A 149 2.08 -27.71 -0.49
N ASN A 150 0.80 -27.46 -0.15
CA ASN A 150 0.34 -27.18 1.21
C ASN A 150 1.04 -26.00 1.89
N MET A 151 1.41 -24.98 1.12
CA MET A 151 2.12 -23.79 1.61
C MET A 151 1.13 -22.75 2.17
N ASN A 152 1.48 -22.11 3.28
CA ASN A 152 0.60 -21.17 3.97
C ASN A 152 0.87 -19.70 3.55
N TYR A 153 -0.21 -18.94 3.39
CA TYR A 153 -0.11 -17.52 3.06
C TYR A 153 -1.18 -16.67 3.73
N SER A 154 -0.93 -15.37 3.77
CA SER A 154 -1.93 -14.33 4.03
C SER A 154 -1.80 -13.21 2.99
N PHE A 155 -2.91 -12.88 2.35
CA PHE A 155 -3.01 -11.88 1.29
C PHE A 155 -3.86 -10.71 1.79
N LEU A 156 -3.21 -9.59 2.10
CA LEU A 156 -3.85 -8.39 2.66
C LEU A 156 -4.24 -7.44 1.53
N ILE A 157 -5.49 -7.00 1.50
CA ILE A 157 -6.00 -6.08 0.49
C ILE A 157 -6.24 -4.72 1.17
N PRO A 158 -5.26 -3.80 1.13
CA PRO A 158 -5.42 -2.52 1.78
C PRO A 158 -6.28 -1.56 0.96
N SER A 159 -6.98 -0.68 1.65
CA SER A 159 -7.37 0.62 1.11
C SER A 159 -6.12 1.52 0.97
N VAL A 160 -6.26 2.82 0.87
CA VAL A 160 -5.09 3.70 0.66
C VAL A 160 -4.28 3.83 1.96
N LEU A 161 -3.02 3.40 1.93
CA LEU A 161 -2.10 3.56 3.06
C LEU A 161 -1.51 4.97 3.09
N TYR A 162 -1.41 5.55 4.29
CA TYR A 162 -0.81 6.86 4.51
C TYR A 162 -0.06 6.92 5.85
N GLY A 163 0.85 7.88 6.01
CA GLY A 163 1.64 8.07 7.22
C GLY A 163 2.92 8.86 6.96
N PRO A 164 3.78 9.05 7.97
CA PRO A 164 5.08 9.69 7.82
C PRO A 164 6.03 8.87 6.93
N GLU A 165 7.24 9.37 6.71
CA GLU A 165 8.31 8.72 5.95
C GLU A 165 7.96 8.32 4.50
N TYR A 166 6.93 8.94 3.92
CA TYR A 166 6.62 8.74 2.51
C TYR A 166 7.62 9.47 1.61
N ASN A 167 7.70 9.03 0.35
CA ASN A 167 8.50 9.74 -0.64
C ASN A 167 7.85 11.08 -0.97
N LEU A 168 8.57 12.20 -0.75
CA LEU A 168 8.04 13.55 -0.98
C LEU A 168 7.63 13.81 -2.44
N ALA A 169 8.10 12.99 -3.39
CA ALA A 169 7.64 12.99 -4.78
C ALA A 169 6.37 12.18 -5.02
N ASP A 170 5.86 11.48 -4.01
CA ASP A 170 4.64 10.68 -4.13
C ASP A 170 3.44 11.54 -4.48
N ARG A 171 2.63 11.07 -5.44
CA ARG A 171 1.46 11.74 -6.00
C ARG A 171 0.13 11.12 -5.57
N HIS A 172 0.12 10.20 -4.59
CA HIS A 172 -1.14 9.77 -4.01
C HIS A 172 -1.90 10.96 -3.43
N PHE A 173 -3.21 10.94 -3.59
CA PHE A 173 -4.06 12.12 -3.35
C PHE A 173 -3.82 12.77 -1.98
N ILE A 174 -3.63 11.98 -0.94
CA ILE A 174 -3.47 12.50 0.42
C ILE A 174 -2.16 13.27 0.60
N PHE A 175 -1.06 12.76 0.04
CA PHE A 175 0.23 13.44 0.09
C PHE A 175 0.26 14.69 -0.79
N ASP A 176 -0.41 14.64 -1.97
CA ASP A 176 -0.58 15.81 -2.84
C ASP A 176 -1.42 16.89 -2.16
N LEU A 177 -2.49 16.51 -1.45
CA LEU A 177 -3.36 17.41 -0.71
C LEU A 177 -2.61 18.10 0.44
N ILE A 178 -1.87 17.34 1.26
CA ILE A 178 -1.01 17.89 2.33
C ILE A 178 -0.01 18.89 1.75
N ARG A 179 0.70 18.50 0.69
CA ARG A 179 1.70 19.35 0.04
C ARG A 179 1.09 20.66 -0.47
N LYS A 180 -0.06 20.61 -1.15
CA LYS A 180 -0.74 21.80 -1.66
C LYS A 180 -1.12 22.76 -0.55
N ILE A 181 -1.76 22.26 0.52
CA ILE A 181 -2.25 23.10 1.60
C ILE A 181 -1.09 23.70 2.42
N VAL A 182 -0.08 22.89 2.78
CA VAL A 182 1.10 23.37 3.52
C VAL A 182 1.87 24.41 2.69
N ASN A 183 2.05 24.18 1.38
CA ASN A 183 2.73 25.15 0.53
C ASN A 183 1.94 26.46 0.40
N ALA A 184 0.62 26.40 0.24
CA ALA A 184 -0.22 27.60 0.16
C ALA A 184 -0.18 28.41 1.47
N LYS A 185 -0.23 27.73 2.63
CA LYS A 185 -0.01 28.39 3.94
C LYS A 185 1.31 29.15 4.00
N ASN A 186 2.35 28.62 3.38
CA ASN A 186 3.69 29.22 3.35
C ASN A 186 3.90 30.23 2.21
N GLY A 187 2.82 30.76 1.61
CA GLY A 187 2.87 31.76 0.54
C GLY A 187 3.07 31.20 -0.85
N GLY A 188 2.88 29.90 -1.03
CA GLY A 188 2.89 29.24 -2.34
C GLY A 188 1.58 29.43 -3.13
N PRO A 189 1.41 28.69 -4.23
CA PRO A 189 0.23 28.78 -5.10
C PRO A 189 -1.08 28.47 -4.37
N GLU A 190 -2.19 29.04 -4.87
CA GLU A 190 -3.55 28.70 -4.42
C GLU A 190 -3.83 27.19 -4.49
N VAL A 191 -4.63 26.68 -3.55
CA VAL A 191 -5.06 25.29 -3.53
C VAL A 191 -6.20 25.11 -4.52
N VAL A 192 -5.96 24.31 -5.56
CA VAL A 192 -6.99 23.90 -6.52
C VAL A 192 -7.15 22.38 -6.44
N LEU A 193 -8.36 21.92 -6.12
CA LEU A 193 -8.75 20.52 -6.08
C LEU A 193 -9.62 20.17 -7.29
N TRP A 194 -9.47 18.96 -7.82
CA TRP A 194 -10.24 18.50 -8.97
C TRP A 194 -11.60 17.97 -8.54
N GLY A 195 -12.64 18.30 -9.28
CA GLY A 195 -14.02 17.97 -8.98
C GLY A 195 -14.62 18.89 -7.93
N ASP A 196 -15.69 18.47 -7.30
CA ASP A 196 -16.42 19.18 -6.26
C ASP A 196 -16.01 18.78 -4.82
N GLY A 197 -15.04 17.86 -4.69
CA GLY A 197 -14.58 17.34 -3.40
C GLY A 197 -15.49 16.29 -2.77
N SER A 198 -16.61 15.91 -3.41
CA SER A 198 -17.58 14.95 -2.84
C SER A 198 -17.17 13.49 -2.96
N GLN A 199 -16.17 13.18 -3.78
CA GLN A 199 -15.65 11.82 -3.89
C GLN A 199 -15.02 11.37 -2.58
N THR A 200 -15.34 10.13 -2.17
CA THR A 200 -14.87 9.59 -0.89
C THR A 200 -13.71 8.62 -1.06
N ARG A 201 -12.84 8.58 -0.07
CA ARG A 201 -11.73 7.63 0.03
C ARG A 201 -11.62 7.12 1.45
N GLU A 202 -11.19 5.89 1.56
CA GLU A 202 -10.77 5.30 2.82
C GLU A 202 -9.25 5.34 2.93
N LEU A 203 -8.76 5.76 4.10
CA LEU A 203 -7.33 5.77 4.43
C LEU A 203 -7.05 4.87 5.62
N ILE A 204 -5.97 4.09 5.55
CA ILE A 204 -5.44 3.31 6.67
C ILE A 204 -4.07 3.87 7.05
N PHE A 205 -3.92 4.21 8.32
CA PHE A 205 -2.66 4.70 8.84
C PHE A 205 -1.60 3.60 8.82
N ILE A 206 -0.37 3.95 8.50
CA ILE A 206 0.68 2.96 8.27
C ILE A 206 0.96 2.08 9.50
N GLU A 207 0.87 2.63 10.71
CA GLU A 207 1.07 1.85 11.94
C GLU A 207 0.00 0.75 12.11
N ASP A 208 -1.25 1.03 11.71
CA ASP A 208 -2.33 0.02 11.70
C ASP A 208 -2.02 -1.09 10.67
N ALA A 209 -1.52 -0.71 9.48
CA ALA A 209 -1.14 -1.70 8.47
C ALA A 209 0.02 -2.59 8.95
N ILE A 210 1.02 -2.02 9.63
CA ILE A 210 2.13 -2.78 10.23
C ILE A 210 1.61 -3.74 11.30
N TYR A 211 0.70 -3.28 12.18
CA TYR A 211 0.06 -4.16 13.15
C TYR A 211 -0.58 -5.38 12.48
N PHE A 212 -1.37 -5.18 11.42
CA PHE A 212 -2.02 -6.29 10.71
C PHE A 212 -1.06 -7.18 9.92
N ILE A 213 0.08 -6.68 9.47
CA ILE A 213 1.14 -7.56 8.92
C ILE A 213 1.66 -8.50 10.01
N LEU A 214 1.90 -8.00 11.23
CA LEU A 214 2.36 -8.82 12.35
C LEU A 214 1.29 -9.85 12.76
N GLU A 215 0.02 -9.45 12.85
CA GLU A 215 -1.09 -10.38 13.10
C GLU A 215 -1.19 -11.45 11.99
N ALA A 216 -0.98 -11.05 10.72
CA ALA A 216 -1.01 -11.97 9.58
C ALA A 216 0.09 -13.04 9.62
N MET A 217 1.16 -12.82 10.38
CA MET A 217 2.18 -13.85 10.59
C MET A 217 1.63 -15.04 11.38
N VAL A 218 0.69 -14.81 12.29
CA VAL A 218 0.23 -15.83 13.25
C VAL A 218 -1.22 -16.31 13.04
N TRP A 219 -2.08 -15.57 12.34
CA TRP A 219 -3.46 -16.00 12.10
C TRP A 219 -3.60 -17.01 10.94
N ASP A 220 -4.77 -17.64 10.80
CA ASP A 220 -5.07 -18.58 9.71
C ASP A 220 -5.92 -17.99 8.58
N LEU A 221 -6.07 -16.65 8.53
CA LEU A 221 -6.83 -15.99 7.48
C LEU A 221 -5.98 -15.87 6.21
N GLU A 222 -6.55 -16.31 5.08
CA GLU A 222 -5.84 -16.32 3.80
C GLU A 222 -5.98 -15.00 3.05
N VAL A 223 -7.18 -14.44 3.00
CA VAL A 223 -7.47 -13.20 2.25
C VAL A 223 -8.24 -12.27 3.16
N VAL A 224 -7.74 -11.06 3.36
CA VAL A 224 -8.32 -10.09 4.30
C VAL A 224 -8.29 -8.68 3.69
N ASN A 225 -9.45 -8.03 3.65
CA ASN A 225 -9.53 -6.60 3.39
C ASN A 225 -9.00 -5.82 4.59
N LEU A 226 -7.93 -5.08 4.36
CA LEU A 226 -7.40 -4.17 5.38
C LEU A 226 -8.12 -2.82 5.24
N SER A 227 -9.21 -2.69 5.99
CA SER A 227 -10.20 -1.63 5.87
C SER A 227 -10.76 -1.27 7.24
N SER A 228 -10.93 0.02 7.50
CA SER A 228 -11.66 0.55 8.66
C SER A 228 -13.17 0.56 8.43
N GLY A 229 -13.62 0.46 7.18
CA GLY A 229 -15.02 0.64 6.77
C GLY A 229 -15.48 2.10 6.78
N VAL A 230 -14.59 3.06 7.01
CA VAL A 230 -14.93 4.49 7.11
C VAL A 230 -14.28 5.27 5.97
N GLU A 231 -15.12 5.91 5.16
CA GLU A 231 -14.69 6.83 4.12
C GLU A 231 -14.95 8.28 4.53
N TYR A 232 -14.05 9.17 4.12
CA TYR A 232 -14.24 10.62 4.20
C TYR A 232 -14.19 11.21 2.80
N SER A 233 -14.89 12.33 2.57
CA SER A 233 -14.80 13.05 1.31
C SER A 233 -13.43 13.76 1.17
N ILE A 234 -13.04 14.07 -0.06
CA ILE A 234 -11.83 14.88 -0.30
C ILE A 234 -11.95 16.25 0.39
N HIS A 235 -13.19 16.78 0.46
CA HIS A 235 -13.50 18.00 1.20
C HIS A 235 -13.20 17.84 2.69
N ASP A 236 -13.63 16.75 3.34
CA ASP A 236 -13.40 16.49 4.77
C ASP A 236 -11.90 16.34 5.08
N TYR A 237 -11.15 15.65 4.19
CA TYR A 237 -9.70 15.57 4.32
C TYR A 237 -9.05 16.95 4.20
N ALA A 238 -9.45 17.75 3.21
CA ALA A 238 -8.93 19.11 3.03
C ALA A 238 -9.20 19.99 4.24
N GLN A 239 -10.44 19.98 4.75
CA GLN A 239 -10.82 20.71 5.97
C GLN A 239 -9.98 20.28 7.16
N THR A 240 -9.83 18.96 7.37
CA THR A 240 -9.04 18.43 8.50
C THR A 240 -7.56 18.86 8.41
N ILE A 241 -6.98 18.85 7.22
CA ILE A 241 -5.59 19.29 6.99
C ILE A 241 -5.49 20.80 7.26
N CYS A 242 -6.44 21.60 6.75
CA CYS A 242 -6.49 23.04 7.00
C CYS A 242 -6.55 23.37 8.50
N ASP A 243 -7.40 22.65 9.24
CA ASP A 243 -7.50 22.83 10.71
C ASP A 243 -6.19 22.48 11.43
N ILE A 244 -5.48 21.45 10.98
CA ILE A 244 -4.19 21.04 11.58
C ILE A 244 -3.10 22.08 11.31
N VAL A 245 -3.00 22.55 10.07
CA VAL A 245 -1.92 23.47 9.67
C VAL A 245 -2.23 24.95 9.93
N GLY A 246 -3.49 25.30 10.21
CA GLY A 246 -3.94 26.67 10.39
C GLY A 246 -4.04 27.45 9.06
N TYR A 247 -4.56 26.81 8.01
CA TYR A 247 -4.87 27.44 6.72
C TYR A 247 -6.39 27.66 6.60
N ASP A 248 -6.81 28.80 6.08
CA ASP A 248 -8.24 29.07 5.88
C ASP A 248 -8.79 28.27 4.70
N SER A 249 -9.65 27.29 5.01
CA SER A 249 -10.23 26.39 4.01
C SER A 249 -11.12 27.10 2.97
N SER A 250 -11.61 28.33 3.27
CA SER A 250 -12.36 29.14 2.30
C SER A 250 -11.52 29.56 1.08
N ASN A 251 -10.19 29.45 1.17
CA ASN A 251 -9.26 29.70 0.08
C ASN A 251 -9.01 28.49 -0.83
N ILE A 252 -9.72 27.36 -0.61
CA ILE A 252 -9.64 26.20 -1.49
C ILE A 252 -10.60 26.37 -2.66
N ASN A 253 -10.07 26.31 -3.87
CA ASN A 253 -10.83 26.34 -5.11
C ASN A 253 -11.09 24.92 -5.62
N TYR A 254 -12.25 24.70 -6.24
CA TYR A 254 -12.66 23.43 -6.84
C TYR A 254 -12.83 23.57 -8.34
N ASP A 255 -12.06 22.80 -9.12
CA ASP A 255 -12.17 22.77 -10.58
C ASP A 255 -13.05 21.59 -11.01
N ILE A 256 -14.33 21.83 -11.16
CA ILE A 256 -15.35 20.83 -11.55
C ILE A 256 -15.22 20.38 -13.01
N THR A 257 -14.38 21.02 -13.82
CA THR A 257 -14.13 20.62 -15.21
C THR A 257 -13.14 19.47 -15.33
N LYS A 258 -12.39 19.19 -14.27
CA LYS A 258 -11.39 18.13 -14.24
C LYS A 258 -12.01 16.77 -13.95
N PHE A 259 -11.42 15.75 -14.57
CA PHE A 259 -11.82 14.37 -14.33
C PHE A 259 -11.51 13.96 -12.88
N VAL A 260 -12.47 13.35 -12.24
CA VAL A 260 -12.34 12.67 -10.94
C VAL A 260 -12.59 11.19 -11.15
N GLY A 261 -11.85 10.35 -10.43
CA GLY A 261 -12.01 8.90 -10.47
C GLY A 261 -13.34 8.42 -9.85
N SER A 262 -13.41 7.15 -9.49
CA SER A 262 -14.59 6.55 -8.85
C SER A 262 -15.10 7.36 -7.66
N LYS A 263 -16.42 7.46 -7.51
CA LYS A 263 -17.07 8.23 -6.43
C LYS A 263 -16.67 7.69 -5.05
N SER A 264 -16.61 6.36 -4.88
CA SER A 264 -16.23 5.67 -3.64
C SER A 264 -15.35 4.46 -3.98
N LYS A 265 -14.46 4.08 -3.05
CA LYS A 265 -13.59 2.90 -3.15
C LYS A 265 -13.60 2.08 -1.86
N ASN A 266 -14.69 2.13 -1.12
CA ASN A 266 -14.80 1.47 0.18
C ASN A 266 -14.67 -0.06 0.08
N LEU A 267 -13.83 -0.64 0.93
CA LEU A 267 -13.73 -2.08 1.15
C LEU A 267 -14.67 -2.48 2.30
N VAL A 268 -15.23 -3.68 2.21
CA VAL A 268 -15.99 -4.24 3.33
C VAL A 268 -15.01 -4.83 4.33
N ASN A 269 -15.05 -4.34 5.57
CA ASN A 269 -14.31 -4.92 6.68
C ASN A 269 -15.06 -6.16 7.20
N THR A 270 -14.53 -7.34 6.92
CA THR A 270 -15.19 -8.60 7.33
C THR A 270 -14.60 -9.15 8.64
N PHE A 271 -13.30 -8.99 8.87
CA PHE A 271 -12.57 -9.69 9.93
C PHE A 271 -12.00 -8.77 11.02
N LEU A 272 -11.97 -7.46 10.81
CA LEU A 272 -11.26 -6.51 11.65
C LEU A 272 -12.20 -5.59 12.46
N ASN A 273 -13.44 -6.01 12.70
CA ASN A 273 -14.49 -5.17 13.30
C ASN A 273 -14.19 -4.71 14.72
N ASP A 274 -13.44 -5.48 15.48
CA ASP A 274 -13.11 -5.16 16.88
C ASP A 274 -11.85 -4.30 17.03
N TYR A 275 -11.14 -4.06 15.94
CA TYR A 275 -9.93 -3.23 15.96
C TYR A 275 -10.28 -1.74 15.88
N LYS A 276 -9.64 -0.96 16.76
CA LYS A 276 -9.78 0.50 16.76
C LYS A 276 -8.67 1.12 15.92
N PHE A 277 -8.99 1.45 14.68
CA PHE A 277 -8.07 2.13 13.79
C PHE A 277 -7.68 3.51 14.31
N THR A 278 -6.47 3.92 13.97
CA THR A 278 -5.96 5.26 14.31
C THR A 278 -6.91 6.34 13.78
N PRO A 279 -7.36 7.27 14.64
CA PRO A 279 -8.23 8.37 14.20
C PRO A 279 -7.59 9.18 13.09
N ILE A 280 -8.35 9.51 12.04
CA ILE A 280 -7.83 10.18 10.84
C ILE A 280 -7.07 11.47 11.17
N LYS A 281 -7.55 12.28 12.12
CA LYS A 281 -6.91 13.53 12.53
C LYS A 281 -5.53 13.28 13.16
N GLU A 282 -5.38 12.21 13.93
CA GLU A 282 -4.10 11.82 14.55
C GLU A 282 -3.08 11.39 13.49
N GLY A 283 -3.46 10.48 12.61
CA GLY A 283 -2.59 10.00 11.53
C GLY A 283 -2.20 11.13 10.56
N LEU A 284 -3.15 12.01 10.21
CA LEU A 284 -2.86 13.18 9.37
C LEU A 284 -1.88 14.12 10.06
N LYS A 285 -2.04 14.39 11.38
CA LYS A 285 -1.10 15.22 12.10
C LYS A 285 0.33 14.69 12.02
N LYS A 286 0.54 13.40 12.32
CA LYS A 286 1.88 12.76 12.21
C LYS A 286 2.46 12.86 10.79
N THR A 287 1.61 12.70 9.78
CA THR A 287 2.02 12.78 8.36
C THR A 287 2.40 14.20 7.95
N ILE A 288 1.65 15.20 8.40
CA ILE A 288 1.92 16.62 8.17
C ILE A 288 3.20 17.05 8.88
N ASP A 289 3.34 16.71 10.17
CA ASP A 289 4.54 17.03 10.96
C ASP A 289 5.81 16.49 10.24
N TYR A 290 5.77 15.28 9.69
CA TYR A 290 6.86 14.73 8.89
C TYR A 290 7.16 15.60 7.66
N TYR A 291 6.12 16.00 6.90
CA TYR A 291 6.30 16.83 5.70
C TYR A 291 6.91 18.20 6.04
N GLU A 292 6.38 18.91 7.04
CA GLU A 292 6.87 20.22 7.45
C GLU A 292 8.33 20.15 7.91
N ASN A 293 8.72 19.12 8.68
CA ASN A 293 10.09 18.91 9.11
C ASN A 293 11.03 18.61 7.92
N SER A 294 10.58 17.81 6.96
CA SER A 294 11.38 17.44 5.79
C SER A 294 11.67 18.64 4.88
N ILE A 295 10.70 19.54 4.67
CA ILE A 295 10.92 20.75 3.86
C ILE A 295 11.73 21.82 4.60
N SER A 296 11.67 21.84 5.93
CA SER A 296 12.47 22.77 6.75
C SER A 296 13.95 22.38 6.79
N SER A 297 14.23 21.09 6.78
CA SER A 297 15.61 20.55 6.78
C SER A 297 16.31 20.68 5.42
N SER A 298 15.55 20.99 4.35
CA SER A 298 16.05 21.14 2.99
C SER A 298 16.34 22.59 2.61
N LYS A 299 16.06 23.53 3.49
CA LYS A 299 16.38 24.97 3.38
C LYS A 299 17.65 25.30 4.13
#